data_6ce399bad743428d81253b7c40577ccf
#
_entry.id   6ce399bad743428d81253b7c40577ccf
#
_cell.length_a   1.000
_cell.length_b   1.000
_cell.length_c   1.000
_cell.angle_alpha   90.00
_cell.angle_beta   90.00
_cell.angle_gamma   90.00
#
_symmetry.space_group_name_H-M   'P 1'
#
loop_
_entity.id
_entity.type
_entity.pdbx_description
1 polymer ?
#
loop_
_entity_poly.entity_id
_entity_poly.type
_entity_poly.pdbx_seq_one_letter_code
_entity_poly.pdbx_strand_id
1 'polypeptide(L)'
;MTSYEPRIGDYGVVRTGGFFGKLIRLGTISRWNHAFIYVGNGKIVEANPTGVALSNLSDYPLVAWNQHEELSAEQRNAIVYHANLAIGRPYNFGIIIMLAFRALGVKIFPKKFLHYLANHAGYICSELVAECYQKAGFPVCNNPDVCNPGDLAERLIWQ
;
A
#
# COMPACT_ATOMS: atom_id res chain seq x y z
N MET A 1 -21.36 13.11 11.61
CA MET A 1 -20.47 12.42 10.68
C MET A 1 -20.49 10.95 11.08
N THR A 2 -21.15 10.09 10.32
CA THR A 2 -21.08 8.65 10.53
C THR A 2 -19.67 8.20 10.19
N SER A 3 -18.90 7.78 11.20
CA SER A 3 -17.58 7.20 10.98
C SER A 3 -17.78 5.91 10.18
N TYR A 4 -17.14 5.80 9.01
CA TYR A 4 -17.15 4.57 8.25
C TYR A 4 -16.54 3.43 9.08
N GLU A 5 -17.27 2.32 9.20
CA GLU A 5 -16.74 1.10 9.80
C GLU A 5 -16.15 0.22 8.70
N PRO A 6 -14.84 -0.02 8.70
CA PRO A 6 -14.21 -0.82 7.64
C PRO A 6 -14.67 -2.28 7.72
N ARG A 7 -14.88 -2.86 6.56
CA ARG A 7 -15.14 -4.29 6.40
C ARG A 7 -13.83 -5.01 6.08
N ILE A 8 -13.71 -6.28 6.41
CA ILE A 8 -12.55 -7.09 6.05
C ILE A 8 -12.28 -6.98 4.55
N GLY A 9 -11.01 -6.86 4.18
CA GLY A 9 -10.59 -6.67 2.81
C GLY A 9 -10.61 -5.21 2.33
N ASP A 10 -11.16 -4.26 3.08
CA ASP A 10 -11.02 -2.85 2.74
C ASP A 10 -9.57 -2.40 2.90
N TYR A 11 -9.11 -1.51 2.03
CA TYR A 11 -7.84 -0.84 2.25
C TYR A 11 -8.06 0.59 2.73
N GLY A 12 -7.15 1.04 3.57
CA GLY A 12 -7.05 2.42 4.00
C GLY A 12 -5.80 3.08 3.43
N VAL A 13 -5.89 4.39 3.15
CA VAL A 13 -4.72 5.24 2.88
C VAL A 13 -4.61 6.30 3.96
N VAL A 14 -3.36 6.56 4.38
CA VAL A 14 -3.07 7.48 5.47
C VAL A 14 -1.92 8.40 5.12
N ARG A 15 -1.85 9.50 5.87
CA ARG A 15 -0.71 10.40 5.88
C ARG A 15 0.07 10.19 7.16
N THR A 16 1.20 9.52 7.05
CA THR A 16 2.12 9.34 8.18
C THR A 16 3.16 10.45 8.23
N GLY A 17 3.67 10.73 9.44
CA GLY A 17 4.82 11.59 9.67
C GLY A 17 6.14 10.85 9.38
N GLY A 18 7.27 11.53 9.71
CA GLY A 18 8.59 10.95 9.62
C GLY A 18 9.28 11.10 8.27
N PHE A 19 10.55 10.67 8.22
CA PHE A 19 11.43 10.87 7.07
C PHE A 19 10.97 10.08 5.84
N PHE A 20 10.67 8.80 5.99
CA PHE A 20 10.22 7.94 4.90
C PHE A 20 8.88 8.40 4.30
N GLY A 21 7.94 8.80 5.15
CA GLY A 21 6.68 9.36 4.69
C GLY A 21 6.85 10.64 3.88
N LYS A 22 7.81 11.51 4.24
CA LYS A 22 8.14 12.71 3.47
C LYS A 22 8.74 12.37 2.11
N LEU A 23 9.65 11.38 2.04
CA LEU A 23 10.27 10.93 0.79
C LEU A 23 9.23 10.36 -0.18
N ILE A 24 8.32 9.52 0.30
CA ILE A 24 7.25 8.95 -0.53
C ILE A 24 6.38 10.06 -1.10
N ARG A 25 5.92 11.02 -0.28
CA ARG A 25 5.11 12.15 -0.75
C ARG A 25 5.81 12.99 -1.79
N LEU A 26 7.10 13.24 -1.61
CA LEU A 26 7.89 14.03 -2.55
C LEU A 26 8.08 13.28 -3.88
N GLY A 27 8.35 11.97 -3.82
CA GLY A 27 8.57 11.15 -5.00
C GLY A 27 7.29 10.82 -5.79
N THR A 28 6.13 10.79 -5.15
CA THR A 28 4.83 10.47 -5.77
C THR A 28 3.94 11.70 -6.03
N ILE A 29 4.36 12.88 -5.58
CA ILE A 29 3.56 14.13 -5.67
C ILE A 29 2.17 13.95 -5.06
N SER A 30 2.06 13.12 -4.02
CA SER A 30 0.82 12.81 -3.33
C SER A 30 0.88 13.22 -1.87
N ARG A 31 -0.27 13.63 -1.31
CA ARG A 31 -0.39 13.84 0.14
C ARG A 31 -0.46 12.52 0.92
N TRP A 32 -0.80 11.43 0.26
CA TRP A 32 -0.88 10.09 0.83
C TRP A 32 0.47 9.40 0.69
N ASN A 33 0.88 8.67 1.70
CA ASN A 33 2.21 8.06 1.72
C ASN A 33 2.25 6.66 2.33
N HIS A 34 1.12 6.15 2.76
CA HIS A 34 1.03 4.80 3.30
C HIS A 34 -0.35 4.20 3.04
N ALA A 35 -0.39 2.88 2.89
CA ALA A 35 -1.61 2.11 2.67
C ALA A 35 -1.53 0.75 3.39
N PHE A 36 -2.69 0.19 3.72
CA PHE A 36 -2.81 -1.10 4.41
C PHE A 36 -4.16 -1.76 4.11
N ILE A 37 -4.28 -3.04 4.44
CA ILE A 37 -5.51 -3.83 4.31
C ILE A 37 -6.08 -4.11 5.70
N TYR A 38 -7.37 -3.86 5.89
CA TYR A 38 -8.08 -4.22 7.12
C TYR A 38 -8.44 -5.71 7.10
N VAL A 39 -8.02 -6.43 8.12
CA VAL A 39 -8.22 -7.89 8.22
C VAL A 39 -9.19 -8.30 9.32
N GLY A 40 -9.85 -7.33 9.97
CA GLY A 40 -10.82 -7.57 11.03
C GLY A 40 -10.26 -7.38 12.44
N ASN A 41 -11.14 -7.31 13.42
CA ASN A 41 -10.80 -7.20 14.85
C ASN A 41 -9.84 -6.05 15.20
N GLY A 42 -9.96 -4.91 14.50
CA GLY A 42 -9.08 -3.77 14.69
C GLY A 42 -7.64 -4.00 14.21
N LYS A 43 -7.40 -5.03 13.38
CA LYS A 43 -6.09 -5.37 12.83
C LYS A 43 -5.98 -5.04 11.35
N ILE A 44 -4.77 -4.68 10.95
CA ILE A 44 -4.40 -4.39 9.57
C ILE A 44 -3.14 -5.17 9.18
N VAL A 45 -3.00 -5.45 7.90
CA VAL A 45 -1.73 -5.92 7.32
C VAL A 45 -1.15 -4.81 6.46
N GLU A 46 0.10 -4.47 6.74
CA GLU A 46 0.83 -3.37 6.12
C GLU A 46 2.26 -3.74 5.79
N ALA A 47 2.83 -3.14 4.75
CA ALA A 47 4.27 -3.16 4.49
C ALA A 47 4.89 -1.88 5.06
N ASN A 48 5.70 -2.02 6.10
CA ASN A 48 6.44 -0.96 6.76
C ASN A 48 7.96 -1.23 6.68
N PRO A 49 8.84 -0.31 7.13
CA PRO A 49 10.29 -0.51 7.03
C PRO A 49 10.84 -1.78 7.67
N THR A 50 10.11 -2.44 8.56
CA THR A 50 10.52 -3.73 9.16
C THR A 50 10.04 -4.95 8.36
N GLY A 51 9.26 -4.74 7.31
CA GLY A 51 8.65 -5.77 6.48
C GLY A 51 7.12 -5.73 6.52
N VAL A 52 6.50 -6.77 5.95
CA VAL A 52 5.04 -6.92 6.02
C VAL A 52 4.66 -7.49 7.38
N ALA A 53 3.80 -6.79 8.10
CA ALA A 53 3.43 -7.12 9.47
C ALA A 53 1.93 -6.95 9.74
N LEU A 54 1.45 -7.63 10.77
CA LEU A 54 0.15 -7.40 11.37
C LEU A 54 0.29 -6.27 12.40
N SER A 55 -0.49 -5.19 12.23
CA SER A 55 -0.48 -4.00 13.08
C SER A 55 -1.86 -3.69 13.62
N ASN A 56 -1.98 -2.67 14.48
CA ASN A 56 -3.26 -2.22 15.00
C ASN A 56 -3.80 -1.05 14.16
N LEU A 57 -5.08 -1.07 13.83
CA LEU A 57 -5.75 0.05 13.19
C LEU A 57 -5.69 1.32 14.06
N SER A 58 -5.69 1.16 15.39
CA SER A 58 -5.59 2.26 16.35
C SER A 58 -4.31 3.11 16.22
N ASP A 59 -3.28 2.61 15.55
CA ASP A 59 -2.05 3.34 15.29
C ASP A 59 -2.24 4.47 14.26
N TYR A 60 -3.39 4.45 13.56
CA TYR A 60 -3.77 5.38 12.50
C TYR A 60 -5.10 6.10 12.83
N PRO A 61 -5.06 7.27 13.49
CA PRO A 61 -6.29 7.94 13.95
C PRO A 61 -7.13 8.54 12.81
N LEU A 62 -6.54 8.77 11.64
CA LEU A 62 -7.22 9.34 10.47
C LEU A 62 -6.93 8.49 9.24
N VAL A 63 -7.92 7.76 8.78
CA VAL A 63 -7.83 6.87 7.62
C VAL A 63 -8.86 7.30 6.57
N ALA A 64 -8.41 7.42 5.33
CA ALA A 64 -9.32 7.49 4.19
C ALA A 64 -9.52 6.07 3.65
N TRP A 65 -10.76 5.57 3.73
CA TRP A 65 -11.10 4.20 3.34
C TRP A 65 -11.59 4.13 1.91
N ASN A 66 -11.21 3.05 1.22
CA ASN A 66 -11.94 2.65 0.03
C ASN A 66 -13.26 2.01 0.48
N GLN A 67 -14.34 2.38 -0.19
CA GLN A 67 -15.68 1.88 0.12
C GLN A 67 -16.20 1.07 -1.07
N HIS A 68 -15.47 0.00 -1.42
CA HIS A 68 -15.88 -0.90 -2.52
C HIS A 68 -17.05 -1.78 -2.07
N GLU A 69 -18.26 -1.27 -2.26
CA GLU A 69 -19.48 -2.03 -1.95
C GLU A 69 -19.67 -3.24 -2.86
N GLU A 70 -19.13 -3.17 -4.08
CA GLU A 70 -19.20 -4.21 -5.10
C GLU A 70 -18.33 -5.45 -4.83
N LEU A 71 -17.41 -5.41 -3.85
CA LEU A 71 -16.63 -6.57 -3.48
C LEU A 71 -17.50 -7.67 -2.88
N SER A 72 -17.47 -8.85 -3.50
CA SER A 72 -18.13 -10.03 -2.95
C SER A 72 -17.46 -10.52 -1.66
N ALA A 73 -18.16 -11.36 -0.90
CA ALA A 73 -17.60 -11.96 0.31
C ALA A 73 -16.38 -12.84 0.01
N GLU A 74 -16.39 -13.55 -1.13
CA GLU A 74 -15.28 -14.38 -1.59
C GLU A 74 -14.07 -13.52 -1.93
N GLN A 75 -14.26 -12.40 -2.61
CA GLN A 75 -13.17 -11.46 -2.93
C GLN A 75 -12.58 -10.84 -1.66
N ARG A 76 -13.39 -10.44 -0.70
CA ARG A 76 -12.94 -9.93 0.60
C ARG A 76 -12.09 -10.95 1.36
N ASN A 77 -12.55 -12.19 1.42
CA ASN A 77 -11.81 -13.28 2.04
C ASN A 77 -10.50 -13.58 1.30
N ALA A 78 -10.50 -13.55 -0.04
CA ALA A 78 -9.29 -13.73 -0.84
C ALA A 78 -8.26 -12.61 -0.60
N ILE A 79 -8.70 -11.34 -0.52
CA ILE A 79 -7.83 -10.20 -0.19
C ILE A 79 -7.15 -10.44 1.16
N VAL A 80 -7.93 -10.77 2.20
CA VAL A 80 -7.41 -11.02 3.56
C VAL A 80 -6.46 -12.22 3.56
N TYR A 81 -6.80 -13.29 2.85
CA TYR A 81 -5.95 -14.46 2.73
C TYR A 81 -4.58 -14.12 2.14
N HIS A 82 -4.56 -13.39 1.01
CA HIS A 82 -3.30 -12.98 0.37
C HIS A 82 -2.50 -11.99 1.21
N ALA A 83 -3.17 -11.07 1.92
CA ALA A 83 -2.51 -10.17 2.85
C ALA A 83 -1.80 -10.94 3.97
N ASN A 84 -2.48 -11.92 4.59
CA ASN A 84 -1.89 -12.75 5.63
C ASN A 84 -0.71 -13.60 5.13
N LEU A 85 -0.78 -14.13 3.90
CA LEU A 85 0.35 -14.86 3.29
C LEU A 85 1.59 -14.00 3.05
N ALA A 86 1.41 -12.68 2.94
CA ALA A 86 2.52 -11.75 2.73
C ALA A 86 3.26 -11.40 4.03
N ILE A 87 2.67 -11.68 5.21
CA ILE A 87 3.31 -11.37 6.51
C ILE A 87 4.69 -12.03 6.60
N GLY A 88 5.68 -11.27 7.05
CA GLY A 88 7.07 -11.69 7.15
C GLY A 88 7.91 -11.46 5.89
N ARG A 89 7.30 -11.03 4.78
CA ARG A 89 8.06 -10.64 3.59
C ARG A 89 8.82 -9.34 3.81
N PRO A 90 10.01 -9.18 3.22
CA PRO A 90 10.82 -7.98 3.42
C PRO A 90 10.19 -6.73 2.78
N TYR A 91 10.61 -5.56 3.25
CA TYR A 91 10.25 -4.28 2.63
C TYR A 91 11.18 -3.95 1.47
N ASN A 92 10.64 -3.42 0.37
CA ASN A 92 11.43 -3.03 -0.79
C ASN A 92 11.99 -1.61 -0.64
N PHE A 93 13.09 -1.46 0.09
CA PHE A 93 13.78 -0.18 0.24
C PHE A 93 14.32 0.38 -1.07
N GLY A 94 14.61 -0.45 -2.04
CA GLY A 94 15.16 -0.03 -3.33
C GLY A 94 14.23 0.93 -4.07
N ILE A 95 12.94 0.68 -4.03
CA ILE A 95 11.94 1.57 -4.63
C ILE A 95 11.94 2.94 -3.92
N ILE A 96 12.04 2.98 -2.59
CA ILE A 96 12.11 4.23 -1.83
C ILE A 96 13.36 5.03 -2.18
N ILE A 97 14.50 4.36 -2.32
CA ILE A 97 15.76 4.98 -2.73
C ILE A 97 15.63 5.55 -4.16
N MET A 98 15.03 4.79 -5.07
CA MET A 98 14.77 5.24 -6.44
C MET A 98 13.86 6.48 -6.47
N LEU A 99 12.78 6.48 -5.69
CA LEU A 99 11.87 7.62 -5.57
C LEU A 99 12.58 8.86 -4.99
N ALA A 100 13.47 8.68 -3.99
CA ALA A 100 14.27 9.75 -3.43
C ALA A 100 15.21 10.38 -4.47
N PHE A 101 15.93 9.56 -5.24
CA PHE A 101 16.78 10.05 -6.32
C PHE A 101 16.00 10.75 -7.42
N ARG A 102 14.84 10.22 -7.77
CA ARG A 102 13.93 10.84 -8.75
C ARG A 102 13.44 12.22 -8.29
N ALA A 103 13.11 12.36 -7.01
CA ALA A 103 12.76 13.64 -6.40
C ALA A 103 13.92 14.65 -6.44
N LEU A 104 15.19 14.17 -6.42
CA LEU A 104 16.38 14.98 -6.60
C LEU A 104 16.75 15.26 -8.08
N GLY A 105 15.88 14.87 -9.03
CA GLY A 105 16.07 15.13 -10.46
C GLY A 105 16.85 14.06 -11.22
N VAL A 106 17.25 12.96 -10.58
CA VAL A 106 17.91 11.82 -11.24
C VAL A 106 16.88 11.02 -12.02
N LYS A 107 16.92 11.09 -13.34
CA LYS A 107 15.97 10.42 -14.26
C LYS A 107 16.46 9.09 -14.80
N ILE A 108 17.78 8.83 -14.70
CA ILE A 108 18.41 7.65 -15.29
C ILE A 108 19.08 6.85 -14.18
N PHE A 109 18.72 5.57 -14.11
CA PHE A 109 19.32 4.63 -13.17
C PHE A 109 20.11 3.56 -13.91
N PRO A 110 21.25 3.10 -13.36
CA PRO A 110 22.01 2.01 -13.94
C PRO A 110 21.15 0.75 -14.10
N LYS A 111 21.26 0.05 -15.24
CA LYS A 111 20.50 -1.20 -15.49
C LYS A 111 20.69 -2.25 -14.38
N LYS A 112 21.90 -2.34 -13.82
CA LYS A 112 22.20 -3.24 -12.69
C LYS A 112 21.37 -2.91 -11.44
N PHE A 113 21.14 -1.63 -11.16
CA PHE A 113 20.33 -1.18 -10.04
C PHE A 113 18.84 -1.50 -10.27
N LEU A 114 18.33 -1.24 -11.47
CA LEU A 114 16.95 -1.60 -11.82
C LEU A 114 16.73 -3.12 -11.76
N HIS A 115 17.71 -3.92 -12.21
CA HIS A 115 17.66 -5.37 -12.12
C HIS A 115 17.72 -5.87 -10.67
N TYR A 116 18.51 -5.20 -9.81
CA TYR A 116 18.52 -5.46 -8.37
C TYR A 116 17.14 -5.22 -7.73
N LEU A 117 16.48 -4.11 -8.08
CA LEU A 117 15.14 -3.79 -7.57
C LEU A 117 14.09 -4.83 -8.02
N ALA A 118 14.14 -5.24 -9.28
CA ALA A 118 13.22 -6.23 -9.85
C ALA A 118 13.38 -7.63 -9.24
N ASN A 119 14.59 -7.99 -8.76
CA ASN A 119 14.87 -9.31 -8.20
C ASN A 119 14.74 -9.39 -6.67
N HIS A 120 14.52 -8.26 -5.99
CA HIS A 120 14.29 -8.26 -4.54
C HIS A 120 12.80 -8.36 -4.25
N ALA A 121 12.39 -9.55 -3.83
CA ALA A 121 11.01 -9.91 -3.49
C ALA A 121 10.55 -9.26 -2.17
N GLY A 122 10.47 -7.92 -2.15
CA GLY A 122 9.90 -7.15 -1.05
C GLY A 122 8.70 -6.34 -1.50
N TYR A 123 7.90 -5.85 -0.55
CA TYR A 123 6.75 -5.01 -0.84
C TYR A 123 6.98 -3.57 -0.40
N ILE A 124 6.42 -2.62 -1.17
CA ILE A 124 5.99 -1.34 -0.62
C ILE A 124 4.50 -1.42 -0.24
N CYS A 125 4.03 -0.50 0.58
CA CYS A 125 2.68 -0.56 1.15
C CYS A 125 1.57 -0.60 0.09
N SER A 126 1.66 0.20 -0.97
CA SER A 126 0.67 0.24 -2.05
C SER A 126 0.73 -0.97 -2.99
N GLU A 127 1.92 -1.51 -3.23
CA GLU A 127 2.12 -2.74 -4.00
C GLU A 127 1.46 -3.94 -3.31
N LEU A 128 1.63 -4.06 -1.99
CA LEU A 128 0.95 -5.09 -1.19
C LEU A 128 -0.57 -5.05 -1.39
N VAL A 129 -1.16 -3.85 -1.27
CA VAL A 129 -2.61 -3.67 -1.48
C VAL A 129 -3.00 -4.07 -2.90
N ALA A 130 -2.32 -3.51 -3.91
CA ALA A 130 -2.65 -3.74 -5.31
C ALA A 130 -2.53 -5.21 -5.71
N GLU A 131 -1.50 -5.92 -5.24
CA GLU A 131 -1.30 -7.34 -5.51
C GLU A 131 -2.38 -8.21 -4.86
N CYS A 132 -2.75 -7.94 -3.60
CA CYS A 132 -3.82 -8.69 -2.91
C CYS A 132 -5.16 -8.53 -3.63
N TYR A 133 -5.48 -7.32 -4.06
CA TYR A 133 -6.70 -7.04 -4.82
C TYR A 133 -6.68 -7.68 -6.20
N GLN A 134 -5.56 -7.64 -6.91
CA GLN A 134 -5.42 -8.30 -8.20
C GLN A 134 -5.62 -9.81 -8.09
N LYS A 135 -5.02 -10.46 -7.08
CA LYS A 135 -5.17 -11.90 -6.82
C LYS A 135 -6.59 -12.29 -6.43
N ALA A 136 -7.34 -11.36 -5.84
CA ALA A 136 -8.76 -11.55 -5.54
C ALA A 136 -9.69 -11.30 -6.75
N GLY A 137 -9.12 -11.00 -7.93
CA GLY A 137 -9.90 -10.73 -9.14
C GLY A 137 -10.56 -9.34 -9.17
N PHE A 138 -10.08 -8.39 -8.36
CA PHE A 138 -10.57 -7.01 -8.30
C PHE A 138 -9.40 -6.02 -8.37
N PRO A 139 -8.77 -5.80 -9.55
CA PRO A 139 -7.59 -4.96 -9.66
C PRO A 139 -7.90 -3.49 -9.37
N VAL A 140 -7.16 -2.87 -8.45
CA VAL A 140 -7.26 -1.45 -8.09
C VAL A 140 -6.18 -0.59 -8.75
N CYS A 141 -5.18 -1.21 -9.38
CA CYS A 141 -4.16 -0.57 -10.19
C CYS A 141 -3.94 -1.36 -11.47
N ASN A 142 -3.52 -0.70 -12.54
CA ASN A 142 -3.22 -1.36 -13.81
C ASN A 142 -1.99 -2.28 -13.70
N ASN A 143 -1.01 -1.88 -12.89
CA ASN A 143 0.18 -2.66 -12.58
C ASN A 143 0.54 -2.47 -11.10
N PRO A 144 0.45 -3.54 -10.27
CA PRO A 144 0.80 -3.48 -8.84
C PRO A 144 2.21 -2.97 -8.57
N ASP A 145 3.21 -3.37 -9.40
CA ASP A 145 4.63 -3.05 -9.19
C ASP A 145 4.95 -1.55 -9.25
N VAL A 146 4.07 -0.76 -9.85
CA VAL A 146 4.23 0.70 -9.98
C VAL A 146 3.13 1.49 -9.28
N CYS A 147 2.23 0.80 -8.58
CA CYS A 147 1.14 1.40 -7.84
C CYS A 147 1.69 2.20 -6.64
N ASN A 148 1.27 3.44 -6.50
CA ASN A 148 1.64 4.29 -5.37
C ASN A 148 0.42 4.63 -4.49
N PRO A 149 0.60 5.11 -3.25
CA PRO A 149 -0.52 5.43 -2.36
C PRO A 149 -1.46 6.52 -2.91
N GLY A 150 -0.97 7.39 -3.79
CA GLY A 150 -1.79 8.38 -4.49
C GLY A 150 -2.75 7.73 -5.49
N ASP A 151 -2.27 6.73 -6.26
CA ASP A 151 -3.10 6.00 -7.22
C ASP A 151 -4.24 5.25 -6.52
N LEU A 152 -3.96 4.67 -5.34
CA LEU A 152 -4.99 4.07 -4.50
C LEU A 152 -5.99 5.10 -3.99
N ALA A 153 -5.52 6.31 -3.65
CA ALA A 153 -6.37 7.38 -3.14
C ALA A 153 -7.30 7.97 -4.20
N GLU A 154 -6.91 7.97 -5.47
CA GLU A 154 -7.78 8.43 -6.58
C GLU A 154 -9.03 7.57 -6.74
N ARG A 155 -8.99 6.34 -6.23
CA ARG A 155 -10.13 5.40 -6.26
C ARG A 155 -10.99 5.45 -4.99
N LEU A 156 -10.65 6.33 -4.04
CA LEU A 156 -11.49 6.55 -2.87
C LEU A 156 -12.76 7.27 -3.28
N ILE A 157 -13.88 6.75 -2.82
CA ILE A 157 -15.15 7.47 -2.91
C ILE A 157 -15.12 8.52 -1.78
N TRP A 158 -14.93 9.78 -2.17
CA TRP A 158 -15.02 10.89 -1.24
C TRP A 158 -16.50 11.12 -0.91
N GLN A 159 -16.88 10.91 0.33
CA GLN A 159 -18.15 11.38 0.88
C GLN A 159 -17.97 12.68 1.62
#